data_9d43420486a7645ca9b2c0c0121dcf5d
#
_entry.id   9d43420486a7645ca9b2c0c0121dcf5d
#
_cell.length_a   1.000
_cell.length_b   1.000
_cell.length_c   1.000
_cell.angle_alpha   90.00
_cell.angle_beta   90.00
_cell.angle_gamma   90.00
#
_symmetry.space_group_name_H-M   'P 1'
#
loop_
_entity.id
_entity.type
_entity.pdbx_description
1 polymer ?
#
loop_
_entity_poly.entity_id
_entity_poly.type
_entity_poly.pdbx_seq_one_letter_code
_entity_poly.pdbx_strand_id
1 'polypeptide(L)'
;MSVSEKERENMSLYSVLLVDDEEEVFQVIMKKLDWEGMGFCIAGYARNGVEALEMAEELSVDVVMTDIKMPYMDGLTLCRKLKEQYQKIKVIIFSGFDEFEYAREAIKIEAEEYILKPINANELREVFERIKNNLDKELDEKRNIDKLREYYLESLPMLQENFLTSLIDGRIPEDSIEE
;
A
#
# COMPACT_ATOMS: atom_id res chain seq x y z
N MET A 1 -15.22 11.90 -25.29
CA MET A 1 -14.14 12.89 -25.04
C MET A 1 -12.96 12.11 -24.54
N SER A 2 -11.91 12.01 -25.35
CA SER A 2 -10.70 11.25 -25.00
C SER A 2 -9.90 11.99 -23.96
N VAL A 3 -9.67 11.37 -22.84
CA VAL A 3 -8.68 11.81 -21.84
C VAL A 3 -7.32 11.86 -22.56
N SER A 4 -6.63 12.99 -22.47
CA SER A 4 -5.39 13.19 -23.21
C SER A 4 -4.32 12.20 -22.73
N GLU A 5 -3.43 11.76 -23.66
CA GLU A 5 -2.32 10.85 -23.33
C GLU A 5 -1.45 11.37 -22.17
N LYS A 6 -1.34 12.69 -22.00
CA LYS A 6 -0.64 13.34 -20.89
C LYS A 6 -1.30 13.14 -19.51
N GLU A 7 -2.61 12.89 -19.47
CA GLU A 7 -3.32 12.58 -18.21
C GLU A 7 -3.17 11.10 -17.83
N ARG A 8 -2.89 10.22 -18.82
CA ARG A 8 -2.56 8.80 -18.57
C ARG A 8 -1.15 8.59 -18.04
N GLU A 9 -0.19 9.42 -18.46
CA GLU A 9 1.20 9.36 -17.96
C GLU A 9 1.35 9.81 -16.49
N ASN A 10 0.33 10.46 -15.90
CA ASN A 10 0.38 10.98 -14.53
C ASN A 10 -0.41 10.14 -13.51
N MET A 11 -1.09 9.07 -13.93
CA MET A 11 -1.72 8.09 -13.04
C MET A 11 -0.84 6.84 -12.96
N SER A 12 0.10 6.86 -12.05
CA SER A 12 0.84 5.66 -11.64
C SER A 12 -0.18 4.64 -11.10
N LEU A 13 -0.39 3.54 -11.84
CA LEU A 13 -1.25 2.44 -11.41
C LEU A 13 -0.62 1.73 -10.21
N TYR A 14 -1.43 1.39 -9.22
CA TYR A 14 -0.98 0.56 -8.10
C TYR A 14 -0.76 -0.88 -8.55
N SER A 15 0.34 -1.47 -8.14
CA SER A 15 0.76 -2.81 -8.54
C SER A 15 0.18 -3.89 -7.63
N VAL A 16 -0.42 -4.92 -8.24
CA VAL A 16 -1.05 -6.05 -7.54
C VAL A 16 -0.32 -7.34 -7.87
N LEU A 17 0.09 -8.09 -6.85
CA LEU A 17 0.60 -9.45 -6.97
C LEU A 17 -0.50 -10.43 -6.56
N LEU A 18 -0.83 -11.38 -7.44
CA LEU A 18 -1.76 -12.46 -7.15
C LEU A 18 -0.99 -13.72 -6.74
N VAL A 19 -1.46 -14.41 -5.70
CA VAL A 19 -0.80 -15.58 -5.14
C VAL A 19 -1.81 -16.70 -4.89
N ASP A 20 -1.72 -17.77 -5.67
CA ASP A 20 -2.59 -18.94 -5.58
C ASP A 20 -1.88 -20.12 -6.26
N ASP A 21 -1.96 -21.33 -5.75
CA ASP A 21 -1.38 -22.50 -6.39
C ASP A 21 -2.21 -23.05 -7.56
N GLU A 22 -3.46 -22.57 -7.69
CA GLU A 22 -4.37 -22.87 -8.79
C GLU A 22 -4.36 -21.78 -9.87
N GLU A 23 -3.70 -22.04 -11.01
CA GLU A 23 -3.60 -21.09 -12.13
C GLU A 23 -4.96 -20.65 -12.70
N GLU A 24 -5.97 -21.52 -12.61
CA GLU A 24 -7.34 -21.22 -13.04
C GLU A 24 -7.95 -20.08 -12.24
N VAL A 25 -7.66 -19.99 -10.94
CA VAL A 25 -8.13 -18.90 -10.06
C VAL A 25 -7.57 -17.58 -10.52
N PHE A 26 -6.26 -17.53 -10.82
CA PHE A 26 -5.61 -16.36 -11.41
C PHE A 26 -6.32 -15.90 -12.69
N GLN A 27 -6.58 -16.81 -13.64
CA GLN A 27 -7.25 -16.49 -14.91
C GLN A 27 -8.68 -15.95 -14.70
N VAL A 28 -9.38 -16.45 -13.71
CA VAL A 28 -10.73 -15.98 -13.35
C VAL A 28 -10.67 -14.57 -12.75
N ILE A 29 -9.77 -14.32 -11.81
CA ILE A 29 -9.59 -13.01 -11.16
C ILE A 29 -9.21 -11.95 -12.18
N MET A 30 -8.27 -12.25 -13.08
CA MET A 30 -7.83 -11.34 -14.13
C MET A 30 -8.99 -10.84 -15.01
N LYS A 31 -9.96 -11.72 -15.30
CA LYS A 31 -11.09 -11.40 -16.18
C LYS A 31 -12.27 -10.75 -15.47
N LYS A 32 -12.31 -10.77 -14.13
CA LYS A 32 -13.45 -10.29 -13.35
C LYS A 32 -13.55 -8.78 -13.27
N LEU A 33 -12.42 -8.07 -13.36
CA LEU A 33 -12.34 -6.63 -13.16
C LEU A 33 -11.61 -5.94 -14.31
N ASP A 34 -11.98 -4.69 -14.55
CA ASP A 34 -11.19 -3.74 -15.32
C ASP A 34 -10.15 -3.11 -14.39
N TRP A 35 -9.01 -3.78 -14.25
CA TRP A 35 -7.95 -3.40 -13.33
C TRP A 35 -7.40 -2.01 -13.60
N GLU A 36 -7.10 -1.71 -14.85
CA GLU A 36 -6.58 -0.40 -15.26
C GLU A 36 -7.59 0.71 -15.03
N GLY A 37 -8.86 0.48 -15.37
CA GLY A 37 -9.94 1.43 -15.12
C GLY A 37 -10.16 1.72 -13.63
N MET A 38 -9.80 0.78 -12.76
CA MET A 38 -9.83 0.94 -11.30
C MET A 38 -8.56 1.56 -10.71
N GLY A 39 -7.52 1.77 -11.52
CA GLY A 39 -6.25 2.35 -11.09
C GLY A 39 -5.23 1.32 -10.60
N PHE A 40 -5.35 0.06 -11.02
CA PHE A 40 -4.44 -1.03 -10.67
C PHE A 40 -3.84 -1.69 -11.92
N CYS A 41 -2.67 -2.32 -11.75
CA CYS A 41 -2.10 -3.24 -12.74
C CYS A 41 -1.68 -4.54 -12.04
N ILE A 42 -1.86 -5.66 -12.72
CA ILE A 42 -1.36 -6.93 -12.20
C ILE A 42 0.12 -7.03 -12.56
N ALA A 43 0.98 -6.93 -11.54
CA ALA A 43 2.43 -6.96 -11.66
C ALA A 43 2.97 -8.37 -11.82
N GLY A 44 2.27 -9.37 -11.27
CA GLY A 44 2.70 -10.75 -11.34
C GLY A 44 1.73 -11.74 -10.73
N TYR A 45 2.12 -13.02 -10.85
CA TYR A 45 1.43 -14.17 -10.28
C TYR A 45 2.45 -15.13 -9.68
N ALA A 46 2.26 -15.49 -8.42
CA ALA A 46 3.07 -16.47 -7.70
C ALA A 46 2.23 -17.69 -7.28
N ARG A 47 2.85 -18.88 -7.24
CA ARG A 47 2.17 -20.14 -6.93
C ARG A 47 2.27 -20.56 -5.48
N ASN A 48 3.02 -19.81 -4.67
CA ASN A 48 3.22 -20.06 -3.24
C ASN A 48 3.80 -18.83 -2.57
N GLY A 49 3.79 -18.83 -1.23
CA GLY A 49 4.27 -17.69 -0.46
C GLY A 49 5.78 -17.41 -0.57
N VAL A 50 6.60 -18.41 -0.92
CA VAL A 50 8.06 -18.19 -1.09
C VAL A 50 8.30 -17.39 -2.36
N GLU A 51 7.75 -17.83 -3.49
CA GLU A 51 7.82 -17.14 -4.76
C GLU A 51 7.22 -15.72 -4.66
N ALA A 52 6.12 -15.58 -3.92
CA ALA A 52 5.48 -14.28 -3.68
C ALA A 52 6.38 -13.29 -2.93
N LEU A 53 7.17 -13.75 -1.95
CA LEU A 53 8.11 -12.87 -1.25
C LEU A 53 9.24 -12.39 -2.16
N GLU A 54 9.80 -13.28 -2.98
CA GLU A 54 10.84 -12.94 -3.95
C GLU A 54 10.31 -11.91 -4.97
N MET A 55 9.12 -12.15 -5.52
CA MET A 55 8.48 -11.23 -6.45
C MET A 55 8.11 -9.88 -5.79
N ALA A 56 7.66 -9.88 -4.54
CA ALA A 56 7.33 -8.65 -3.83
C ALA A 56 8.55 -7.74 -3.63
N GLU A 57 9.72 -8.33 -3.41
CA GLU A 57 10.99 -7.59 -3.31
C GLU A 57 11.42 -7.00 -4.66
N GLU A 58 11.31 -7.80 -5.74
CA GLU A 58 11.75 -7.38 -7.08
C GLU A 58 10.81 -6.34 -7.72
N LEU A 59 9.49 -6.51 -7.56
CA LEU A 59 8.47 -5.74 -8.27
C LEU A 59 7.94 -4.52 -7.51
N SER A 60 8.35 -4.34 -6.25
CA SER A 60 7.86 -3.22 -5.40
C SER A 60 6.33 -3.10 -5.41
N VAL A 61 5.63 -4.19 -5.07
CA VAL A 61 4.16 -4.27 -5.15
C VAL A 61 3.47 -3.47 -4.05
N ASP A 62 2.30 -2.89 -4.38
CA ASP A 62 1.47 -2.14 -3.44
C ASP A 62 0.45 -3.04 -2.73
N VAL A 63 -0.08 -4.03 -3.44
CA VAL A 63 -1.12 -4.94 -2.95
C VAL A 63 -0.73 -6.38 -3.24
N VAL A 64 -0.89 -7.26 -2.26
CA VAL A 64 -0.78 -8.73 -2.42
C VAL A 64 -2.14 -9.35 -2.13
N MET A 65 -2.67 -10.10 -3.07
CA MET A 65 -3.90 -10.88 -2.90
C MET A 65 -3.55 -12.37 -2.91
N THR A 66 -3.73 -13.05 -1.77
CA THR A 66 -3.22 -14.41 -1.55
C THR A 66 -4.29 -15.40 -1.09
N ASP A 67 -4.23 -16.63 -1.63
CA ASP A 67 -4.91 -17.77 -0.99
C ASP A 67 -4.25 -18.13 0.33
N ILE A 68 -4.98 -18.86 1.19
CA ILE A 68 -4.43 -19.37 2.46
C ILE A 68 -3.68 -20.67 2.23
N LYS A 69 -4.31 -21.65 1.60
CA LYS A 69 -3.75 -23.00 1.49
C LYS A 69 -2.91 -23.16 0.24
N MET A 70 -1.62 -23.00 0.40
CA MET A 70 -0.63 -23.15 -0.66
C MET A 70 0.54 -24.01 -0.21
N PRO A 71 1.27 -24.67 -1.13
CA PRO A 71 2.45 -25.44 -0.80
C PRO A 71 3.60 -24.54 -0.32
N TYR A 72 4.52 -25.09 0.43
CA TYR A 72 5.75 -24.47 0.97
C TYR A 72 5.52 -23.36 1.99
N MET A 73 4.72 -22.36 1.68
CA MET A 73 4.37 -21.27 2.58
C MET A 73 2.91 -20.86 2.34
N ASP A 74 2.09 -20.97 3.39
CA ASP A 74 0.69 -20.54 3.39
C ASP A 74 0.52 -19.02 3.37
N GLY A 75 -0.69 -18.56 2.99
CA GLY A 75 -0.98 -17.13 2.85
C GLY A 75 -0.95 -16.35 4.15
N LEU A 76 -1.23 -16.95 5.30
CA LEU A 76 -1.15 -16.28 6.60
C LEU A 76 0.31 -16.03 7.00
N THR A 77 1.16 -17.02 6.77
CA THR A 77 2.61 -16.89 6.98
C THR A 77 3.21 -15.86 6.02
N LEU A 78 2.79 -15.85 4.76
CA LEU A 78 3.17 -14.85 3.78
C LEU A 78 2.76 -13.44 4.26
N CYS A 79 1.50 -13.25 4.67
CA CYS A 79 1.00 -11.97 5.17
C CYS A 79 1.83 -11.45 6.33
N ARG A 80 2.15 -12.30 7.33
CA ARG A 80 2.98 -11.92 8.48
C ARG A 80 4.35 -11.45 8.04
N LYS A 81 5.02 -12.18 7.16
CA LYS A 81 6.36 -11.80 6.65
C LYS A 81 6.33 -10.51 5.83
N LEU A 82 5.31 -10.33 4.99
CA LEU A 82 5.15 -9.08 4.22
C LEU A 82 4.96 -7.88 5.15
N LYS A 83 4.13 -8.00 6.20
CA LYS A 83 3.91 -6.92 7.17
C LYS A 83 5.14 -6.61 8.00
N GLU A 84 5.96 -7.60 8.34
CA GLU A 84 7.24 -7.41 9.04
C GLU A 84 8.29 -6.69 8.19
N GLN A 85 8.37 -7.00 6.89
CA GLN A 85 9.38 -6.48 5.98
C GLN A 85 8.93 -5.22 5.25
N TYR A 86 7.64 -5.13 4.90
CA TYR A 86 7.07 -4.08 4.05
C TYR A 86 5.77 -3.55 4.65
N GLN A 87 5.87 -2.64 5.61
CA GLN A 87 4.71 -2.09 6.35
C GLN A 87 3.63 -1.45 5.46
N LYS A 88 3.97 -1.06 4.22
CA LYS A 88 3.06 -0.38 3.30
C LYS A 88 2.26 -1.30 2.41
N ILE A 89 2.69 -2.56 2.24
CA ILE A 89 1.98 -3.51 1.38
C ILE A 89 0.63 -3.84 1.98
N LYS A 90 -0.44 -3.64 1.20
CA LYS A 90 -1.80 -4.06 1.55
C LYS A 90 -1.97 -5.54 1.24
N VAL A 91 -2.42 -6.33 2.19
CA VAL A 91 -2.61 -7.77 1.99
C VAL A 91 -4.09 -8.12 2.07
N ILE A 92 -4.60 -8.71 0.99
CA ILE A 92 -5.93 -9.29 0.90
C ILE A 92 -5.77 -10.81 0.98
N ILE A 93 -6.51 -11.44 1.88
CA ILE A 93 -6.58 -12.88 1.99
C ILE A 93 -7.89 -13.34 1.39
N PHE A 94 -7.85 -14.32 0.48
CA PHE A 94 -9.05 -14.98 -0.01
C PHE A 94 -8.96 -16.49 0.22
N SER A 95 -10.07 -17.09 0.63
CA SER A 95 -10.07 -18.50 1.04
C SER A 95 -11.36 -19.21 0.66
N GLY A 96 -11.23 -20.48 0.26
CA GLY A 96 -12.37 -21.38 0.06
C GLY A 96 -12.91 -21.97 1.36
N PHE A 97 -12.32 -21.65 2.48
CA PHE A 97 -12.67 -22.22 3.77
C PHE A 97 -13.27 -21.16 4.68
N ASP A 98 -14.53 -21.36 5.06
CA ASP A 98 -15.21 -20.59 6.10
C ASP A 98 -14.77 -21.11 7.49
N GLU A 99 -13.47 -20.99 7.75
CA GLU A 99 -12.90 -21.32 9.05
C GLU A 99 -12.70 -20.04 9.84
N PHE A 100 -13.51 -19.86 10.86
CA PHE A 100 -13.42 -18.70 11.78
C PHE A 100 -11.99 -18.44 12.31
N GLU A 101 -11.20 -19.48 12.50
CA GLU A 101 -9.82 -19.40 12.95
C GLU A 101 -8.92 -18.65 11.96
N TYR A 102 -9.11 -18.84 10.64
CA TYR A 102 -8.34 -18.11 9.62
C TYR A 102 -8.71 -16.64 9.57
N ALA A 103 -10.00 -16.32 9.63
CA ALA A 103 -10.46 -14.93 9.69
C ALA A 103 -9.92 -14.23 10.95
N ARG A 104 -9.94 -14.91 12.11
CA ARG A 104 -9.37 -14.37 13.35
C ARG A 104 -7.88 -14.13 13.27
N GLU A 105 -7.14 -15.04 12.65
CA GLU A 105 -5.69 -14.88 12.46
C GLU A 105 -5.37 -13.76 11.47
N ALA A 106 -6.13 -13.64 10.36
CA ALA A 106 -6.00 -12.56 9.40
C ALA A 106 -6.13 -11.18 10.05
N ILE A 107 -7.09 -11.01 10.97
CA ILE A 107 -7.25 -9.78 11.74
C ILE A 107 -6.03 -9.51 12.63
N LYS A 108 -5.47 -10.51 13.31
CA LYS A 108 -4.31 -10.34 14.18
C LYS A 108 -3.04 -9.93 13.45
N ILE A 109 -2.88 -10.37 12.21
CA ILE A 109 -1.74 -10.04 11.35
C ILE A 109 -1.99 -8.81 10.49
N GLU A 110 -3.08 -8.07 10.78
CA GLU A 110 -3.44 -6.82 10.09
C GLU A 110 -3.59 -6.98 8.57
N ALA A 111 -4.18 -8.11 8.13
CA ALA A 111 -4.62 -8.22 6.75
C ALA A 111 -5.68 -7.13 6.46
N GLU A 112 -5.59 -6.51 5.30
CA GLU A 112 -6.50 -5.42 4.92
C GLU A 112 -7.93 -5.93 4.75
N GLU A 113 -8.09 -7.09 4.11
CA GLU A 113 -9.39 -7.72 3.86
C GLU A 113 -9.27 -9.25 3.87
N TYR A 114 -10.40 -9.89 4.19
CA TYR A 114 -10.57 -11.34 4.11
C TYR A 114 -11.82 -11.66 3.29
N ILE A 115 -11.65 -12.35 2.17
CA ILE A 115 -12.71 -12.64 1.19
C ILE A 115 -12.94 -14.14 1.11
N LEU A 116 -14.19 -14.57 1.09
CA LEU A 116 -14.55 -15.97 0.88
C LEU A 116 -14.72 -16.31 -0.61
N LYS A 117 -14.18 -17.47 -1.04
CA LYS A 117 -14.48 -18.06 -2.34
C LYS A 117 -15.92 -18.66 -2.31
N PRO A 118 -16.73 -18.55 -3.34
CA PRO A 118 -16.41 -18.04 -4.67
C PRO A 118 -16.39 -16.51 -4.73
N ILE A 119 -15.33 -15.94 -5.32
CA ILE A 119 -15.11 -14.49 -5.37
C ILE A 119 -16.18 -13.83 -6.25
N ASN A 120 -16.95 -12.91 -5.66
CA ASN A 120 -17.90 -12.07 -6.36
C ASN A 120 -17.22 -10.84 -6.96
N ALA A 121 -17.49 -10.54 -8.24
CA ALA A 121 -16.87 -9.39 -8.91
C ALA A 121 -17.23 -8.03 -8.27
N ASN A 122 -18.43 -7.87 -7.74
CA ASN A 122 -18.84 -6.64 -7.07
C ASN A 122 -18.13 -6.48 -5.72
N GLU A 123 -18.07 -7.55 -4.92
CA GLU A 123 -17.34 -7.57 -3.65
C GLU A 123 -15.85 -7.26 -3.86
N LEU A 124 -15.22 -7.90 -4.86
CA LEU A 124 -13.82 -7.64 -5.19
C LEU A 124 -13.60 -6.19 -5.61
N ARG A 125 -14.52 -5.62 -6.41
CA ARG A 125 -14.46 -4.20 -6.80
C ARG A 125 -14.52 -3.28 -5.58
N GLU A 126 -15.47 -3.48 -4.68
CA GLU A 126 -15.63 -2.67 -3.48
C GLU A 126 -14.39 -2.72 -2.58
N VAL A 127 -13.77 -3.91 -2.45
CA VAL A 127 -12.53 -4.10 -1.70
C VAL A 127 -11.39 -3.27 -2.33
N PHE A 128 -11.17 -3.39 -3.64
CA PHE A 128 -10.12 -2.66 -4.32
C PHE A 128 -10.36 -1.15 -4.35
N GLU A 129 -11.61 -0.69 -4.44
CA GLU A 129 -11.96 0.73 -4.31
C GLU A 129 -11.60 1.28 -2.92
N ARG A 130 -11.86 0.52 -1.83
CA ARG A 130 -11.43 0.91 -0.48
C ARG A 130 -9.92 0.97 -0.35
N ILE A 131 -9.22 -0.03 -0.86
CA ILE A 131 -7.75 -0.09 -0.83
C ILE A 131 -7.16 1.08 -1.61
N LYS A 132 -7.69 1.38 -2.80
CA LYS A 132 -7.26 2.53 -3.59
C LYS A 132 -7.40 3.84 -2.81
N ASN A 133 -8.56 4.05 -2.19
CA ASN A 133 -8.80 5.24 -1.39
C ASN A 133 -7.82 5.37 -0.21
N ASN A 134 -7.43 4.25 0.41
CA ASN A 134 -6.43 4.24 1.48
C ASN A 134 -5.03 4.56 0.95
N LEU A 135 -4.62 3.95 -0.17
CA LEU A 135 -3.34 4.22 -0.82
C LEU A 135 -3.23 5.67 -1.30
N ASP A 136 -4.29 6.22 -1.90
CA ASP A 136 -4.35 7.61 -2.34
C ASP A 136 -4.18 8.58 -1.15
N LYS A 137 -4.83 8.31 -0.01
CA LYS A 137 -4.68 9.11 1.21
C LYS A 137 -3.26 9.06 1.75
N GLU A 138 -2.67 7.87 1.86
CA GLU A 138 -1.29 7.69 2.31
C GLU A 138 -0.29 8.44 1.41
N LEU A 139 -0.52 8.41 0.10
CA LEU A 139 0.29 9.13 -0.88
C LEU A 139 0.17 10.66 -0.71
N ASP A 140 -1.05 11.16 -0.52
CA ASP A 140 -1.31 12.59 -0.32
C ASP A 140 -0.73 13.09 1.02
N GLU A 141 -0.85 12.32 2.08
CA GLU A 141 -0.23 12.62 3.38
C GLU A 141 1.29 12.71 3.24
N LYS A 142 1.91 11.75 2.55
CA LYS A 142 3.35 11.79 2.29
C LYS A 142 3.76 13.02 1.50
N ARG A 143 3.05 13.34 0.42
CA ARG A 143 3.30 14.55 -0.40
C ARG A 143 3.18 15.84 0.42
N ASN A 144 2.20 15.90 1.34
CA ASN A 144 2.01 17.06 2.20
C ASN A 144 3.15 17.21 3.21
N ILE A 145 3.62 16.10 3.80
CA ILE A 145 4.78 16.09 4.70
C ILE A 145 6.05 16.53 3.96
N ASP A 146 6.28 16.02 2.75
CA ASP A 146 7.44 16.38 1.94
C ASP A 146 7.44 17.88 1.59
N LYS A 147 6.29 18.45 1.18
CA LYS A 147 6.14 19.89 0.93
C LYS A 147 6.38 20.73 2.19
N LEU A 148 5.87 20.31 3.34
CA LEU A 148 6.08 20.99 4.61
C LEU A 148 7.55 20.98 5.00
N ARG A 149 8.24 19.86 4.77
CA ARG A 149 9.67 19.72 5.01
C ARG A 149 10.50 20.63 4.11
N GLU A 150 10.18 20.70 2.82
CA GLU A 150 10.81 21.62 1.88
C GLU A 150 10.64 23.08 2.34
N TYR A 151 9.41 23.49 2.64
CA TYR A 151 9.13 24.84 3.14
C TYR A 151 9.90 25.16 4.42
N TYR A 152 9.99 24.22 5.35
CA TYR A 152 10.78 24.40 6.59
C TYR A 152 12.26 24.57 6.29
N LEU A 153 12.84 23.75 5.41
CA LEU A 153 14.26 23.83 5.04
C LEU A 153 14.58 25.14 4.31
N GLU A 154 13.69 25.62 3.45
CA GLU A 154 13.86 26.91 2.77
C GLU A 154 13.76 28.10 3.73
N SER A 155 12.93 28.00 4.77
CA SER A 155 12.77 29.06 5.76
C SER A 155 13.85 29.11 6.83
N LEU A 156 14.58 28.00 7.06
CA LEU A 156 15.63 27.92 8.08
C LEU A 156 16.70 29.01 7.99
N PRO A 157 17.28 29.34 6.82
CA PRO A 157 18.30 30.39 6.72
C PRO A 157 17.78 31.76 7.17
N MET A 158 16.53 32.09 6.77
CA MET A 158 15.90 33.35 7.16
C MET A 158 15.63 33.42 8.67
N LEU A 159 15.17 32.29 9.27
CA LEU A 159 14.96 32.19 10.72
C LEU A 159 16.28 32.33 11.48
N GLN A 160 17.35 31.72 10.98
CA GLN A 160 18.70 31.84 11.57
C GLN A 160 19.25 33.28 11.48
N GLU A 161 19.12 33.96 10.34
CA GLU A 161 19.50 35.34 10.17
C GLU A 161 18.73 36.27 11.12
N ASN A 162 17.40 36.11 11.19
CA ASN A 162 16.54 36.89 12.06
C ASN A 162 16.89 36.65 13.54
N PHE A 163 17.20 35.42 13.92
CA PHE A 163 17.63 35.07 15.28
C PHE A 163 18.96 35.71 15.62
N LEU A 164 19.98 35.61 14.74
CA LEU A 164 21.27 36.23 14.92
C LEU A 164 21.19 37.75 14.99
N THR A 165 20.37 38.37 14.15
CA THR A 165 20.13 39.83 14.16
C THR A 165 19.49 40.26 15.48
N SER A 166 18.50 39.49 15.97
CA SER A 166 17.82 39.78 17.25
C SER A 166 18.75 39.62 18.44
N LEU A 167 19.71 38.68 18.39
CA LEU A 167 20.78 38.53 19.39
C LEU A 167 21.72 39.77 19.41
N ILE A 168 22.14 40.23 18.24
CA ILE A 168 23.03 41.36 18.11
C ILE A 168 22.33 42.66 18.55
N ASP A 169 21.05 42.82 18.22
CA ASP A 169 20.25 44.01 18.59
C ASP A 169 19.77 44.00 20.05
N GLY A 170 20.07 42.95 20.82
CA GLY A 170 19.69 42.82 22.24
C GLY A 170 18.20 42.75 22.48
N ARG A 171 17.41 42.30 21.49
CA ARG A 171 15.94 42.24 21.51
C ARG A 171 15.35 40.90 21.92
N ILE A 172 16.14 39.94 22.41
CA ILE A 172 15.64 38.63 22.86
C ILE A 172 15.22 38.81 24.33
N PRO A 173 13.92 38.48 24.67
CA PRO A 173 13.52 38.34 26.06
C PRO A 173 14.32 37.21 26.72
N GLU A 174 14.82 37.42 27.93
CA GLU A 174 15.60 36.44 28.70
C GLU A 174 14.88 35.08 28.89
N ASP A 175 13.54 35.03 28.73
CA ASP A 175 12.72 33.83 28.91
C ASP A 175 12.78 32.81 27.75
N SER A 176 13.55 33.08 26.68
CA SER A 176 13.64 32.19 25.48
C SER A 176 14.90 31.32 25.46
N ILE A 177 15.70 31.30 26.53
CA ILE A 177 16.99 30.57 26.57
C ILE A 177 16.94 29.32 27.46
N GLU A 178 15.84 29.11 28.18
CA GLU A 178 15.64 27.88 28.97
C GLU A 178 14.60 26.97 28.28
N GLU A 179 15.09 26.08 27.37
CA GLU A 179 14.64 24.68 27.17
C GLU A 179 15.60 23.97 26.20
#